data_91f9bde50585484759f6f41bbfc93512
#
_entry.id   91f9bde50585484759f6f41bbfc93512
#
_cell.length_a   1.000
_cell.length_b   1.000
_cell.length_c   1.000
_cell.angle_alpha   90.00
_cell.angle_beta   90.00
_cell.angle_gamma   90.00
#
_symmetry.space_group_name_H-M   'P 1'
#
loop_
_entity.id
_entity.type
_entity.pdbx_description
1 polymer ?
#
loop_
_entity_poly.entity_id
_entity_poly.type
_entity_poly.pdbx_seq_one_letter_code
_entity_poly.pdbx_strand_id
1 'polypeptide(L)'
;MKHLFIIFSLFFAFGTTIFAQDIKFGKPTNEEWELKSVSFAPEADAVVLYKSVDVSYKLQGGFSALGSGGEGSLDDNSYAPSGTNKYINPENTSMLYDVKLRMKILKDSGTKYATMDIISFNDDDDMDCRDEIYEMNIMLLRQVNGKIKKKRLSSAYIKDERIDKHYCIRHIRIPDVMAGDIIDCQYQLFSTRSTYIYDTQLQECIPVLYSKCKMEIPNILQFNINRPIIDNVTASASLGTIYVGTPNGDYLLPKKVVSNVFNIEARNLPAYPGEINLQNLASGEVHCVRTELKDKRYDVKPDVSGPVRHLVIGR
;
A
#
# COMPACT_ATOMS: atom_id res chain seq x y z
N MET A 1 10.96 -47.23 -48.32
CA MET A 1 10.33 -46.98 -47.05
C MET A 1 11.02 -45.79 -46.40
N LYS A 2 10.39 -44.62 -46.45
CA LYS A 2 10.96 -43.36 -45.87
C LYS A 2 10.27 -43.12 -44.54
N HIS A 3 11.03 -43.21 -43.45
CA HIS A 3 10.53 -42.87 -42.12
C HIS A 3 10.54 -41.35 -41.93
N LEU A 4 9.36 -40.78 -41.86
CA LEU A 4 9.13 -39.38 -41.56
C LEU A 4 9.16 -39.20 -40.01
N PHE A 5 10.22 -38.61 -39.46
CA PHE A 5 10.28 -38.21 -38.05
C PHE A 5 9.54 -36.90 -37.87
N ILE A 6 8.36 -36.97 -37.27
CA ILE A 6 7.62 -35.79 -36.82
C ILE A 6 8.16 -35.42 -35.43
N ILE A 7 8.94 -34.34 -35.37
CA ILE A 7 9.37 -33.73 -34.07
C ILE A 7 8.18 -32.89 -33.56
N PHE A 8 7.49 -33.42 -32.57
CA PHE A 8 6.45 -32.70 -31.83
C PHE A 8 7.15 -31.76 -30.85
N SER A 9 7.28 -30.50 -31.25
CA SER A 9 7.76 -29.43 -30.35
C SER A 9 6.66 -29.11 -29.34
N LEU A 10 6.77 -29.64 -28.13
CA LEU A 10 5.91 -29.31 -27.01
C LEU A 10 6.29 -27.90 -26.52
N PHE A 11 5.60 -26.89 -27.02
CA PHE A 11 5.60 -25.56 -26.37
C PHE A 11 4.88 -25.68 -25.02
N PHE A 12 5.64 -25.83 -23.96
CA PHE A 12 5.13 -25.63 -22.61
C PHE A 12 4.80 -24.13 -22.45
N ALA A 13 3.54 -23.80 -22.71
CA ALA A 13 3.00 -22.53 -22.25
C ALA A 13 2.97 -22.57 -20.72
N PHE A 14 4.02 -22.09 -20.07
CA PHE A 14 4.00 -21.79 -18.64
C PHE A 14 2.96 -20.70 -18.43
N GLY A 15 1.75 -21.11 -18.13
CA GLY A 15 0.68 -20.22 -17.67
C GLY A 15 1.11 -19.55 -16.36
N THR A 16 1.35 -18.28 -16.43
CA THR A 16 1.70 -17.42 -15.29
C THR A 16 0.50 -17.20 -14.38
N THR A 17 0.21 -18.18 -13.51
CA THR A 17 -0.80 -18.03 -12.44
C THR A 17 -0.17 -17.85 -11.06
N ILE A 18 0.95 -17.11 -10.93
CA ILE A 18 1.82 -17.24 -9.74
C ILE A 18 1.68 -16.15 -8.69
N PHE A 19 0.95 -15.05 -8.90
CA PHE A 19 1.02 -13.93 -7.93
C PHE A 19 -0.32 -13.52 -7.30
N ALA A 20 -1.11 -14.49 -6.81
CA ALA A 20 -2.35 -14.16 -6.07
C ALA A 20 -2.20 -14.30 -4.55
N GLN A 21 -1.01 -14.69 -4.04
CA GLN A 21 -0.79 -14.92 -2.62
C GLN A 21 -0.04 -13.76 -1.99
N ASP A 22 -0.49 -13.32 -0.79
CA ASP A 22 0.23 -12.33 0.00
C ASP A 22 1.68 -12.75 0.21
N ILE A 23 2.59 -11.81 -0.06
CA ILE A 23 4.03 -12.08 0.09
C ILE A 23 4.42 -12.17 1.57
N LYS A 24 5.36 -13.05 1.87
CA LYS A 24 6.02 -13.08 3.19
C LYS A 24 7.28 -12.22 3.14
N PHE A 25 7.33 -11.19 3.99
CA PHE A 25 8.46 -10.27 4.08
C PHE A 25 9.80 -11.01 4.24
N GLY A 26 10.78 -10.63 3.43
CA GLY A 26 12.12 -11.21 3.43
C GLY A 26 12.20 -12.64 2.92
N LYS A 27 11.17 -13.16 2.23
CA LYS A 27 11.12 -14.52 1.70
C LYS A 27 10.61 -14.52 0.24
N PRO A 28 11.41 -14.08 -0.73
CA PRO A 28 11.08 -14.22 -2.13
C PRO A 28 10.97 -15.70 -2.55
N THR A 29 10.12 -15.96 -3.54
CA THR A 29 9.99 -17.28 -4.15
C THR A 29 11.16 -17.57 -5.12
N ASN A 30 11.31 -18.83 -5.54
CA ASN A 30 12.33 -19.18 -6.53
C ASN A 30 12.06 -18.48 -7.87
N GLU A 31 10.79 -18.39 -8.29
CA GLU A 31 10.37 -17.74 -9.51
C GLU A 31 10.72 -16.23 -9.48
N GLU A 32 10.56 -15.58 -8.33
CA GLU A 32 10.96 -14.19 -8.16
C GLU A 32 12.49 -14.03 -8.27
N TRP A 33 13.28 -14.99 -7.77
CA TRP A 33 14.73 -14.98 -7.92
C TRP A 33 15.19 -15.25 -9.36
N GLU A 34 14.51 -16.11 -10.08
CA GLU A 34 14.87 -16.50 -11.45
C GLU A 34 14.38 -15.51 -12.50
N LEU A 35 13.46 -14.60 -12.15
CA LEU A 35 12.91 -13.63 -13.07
C LEU A 35 14.01 -12.70 -13.62
N LYS A 36 14.22 -12.69 -14.93
CA LYS A 36 15.21 -11.87 -15.64
C LYS A 36 14.58 -10.76 -16.48
N SER A 37 13.34 -10.96 -16.90
CA SER A 37 12.57 -10.01 -17.69
C SER A 37 11.09 -10.29 -17.54
N VAL A 38 10.24 -9.33 -17.92
CA VAL A 38 8.79 -9.50 -17.97
C VAL A 38 8.31 -9.37 -19.42
N SER A 39 7.43 -10.28 -19.85
CA SER A 39 7.01 -10.39 -21.26
C SER A 39 6.35 -9.13 -21.82
N PHE A 40 5.61 -8.39 -20.99
CA PHE A 40 4.94 -7.15 -21.39
C PHE A 40 5.84 -5.90 -21.30
N ALA A 41 7.08 -6.04 -20.79
CA ALA A 41 8.10 -4.98 -20.75
C ALA A 41 9.51 -5.61 -20.73
N PRO A 42 9.96 -6.24 -21.82
CA PRO A 42 11.22 -7.02 -21.86
C PRO A 42 12.46 -6.15 -21.62
N GLU A 43 12.38 -4.86 -21.92
CA GLU A 43 13.49 -3.92 -21.73
C GLU A 43 13.53 -3.25 -20.35
N ALA A 44 12.64 -3.64 -19.44
CA ALA A 44 12.60 -3.05 -18.11
C ALA A 44 13.92 -3.22 -17.35
N ASP A 45 14.32 -2.18 -16.64
CA ASP A 45 15.51 -2.16 -15.79
C ASP A 45 15.22 -2.70 -14.38
N ALA A 46 13.99 -2.53 -13.92
CA ALA A 46 13.46 -3.02 -12.64
C ALA A 46 11.97 -3.34 -12.78
N VAL A 47 11.41 -4.09 -11.86
CA VAL A 47 9.99 -4.48 -11.86
C VAL A 47 9.45 -4.53 -10.43
N VAL A 48 8.24 -4.04 -10.23
CA VAL A 48 7.46 -4.33 -9.02
C VAL A 48 6.89 -5.73 -9.15
N LEU A 49 7.33 -6.64 -8.30
CA LEU A 49 6.83 -8.01 -8.24
C LEU A 49 5.47 -8.06 -7.56
N TYR A 50 5.33 -7.31 -6.47
CA TYR A 50 4.13 -7.25 -5.65
C TYR A 50 4.01 -5.89 -4.98
N LYS A 51 2.81 -5.34 -4.99
CA LYS A 51 2.43 -4.17 -4.21
C LYS A 51 1.05 -4.41 -3.61
N SER A 52 0.86 -4.08 -2.33
CA SER A 52 -0.48 -4.03 -1.73
C SER A 52 -0.62 -2.84 -0.82
N VAL A 53 -1.84 -2.30 -0.80
CA VAL A 53 -2.30 -1.31 0.16
C VAL A 53 -3.63 -1.79 0.71
N ASP A 54 -3.64 -2.18 1.98
CA ASP A 54 -4.84 -2.60 2.69
C ASP A 54 -5.27 -1.48 3.65
N VAL A 55 -6.45 -0.92 3.42
CA VAL A 55 -7.02 0.19 4.20
C VAL A 55 -8.11 -0.34 5.11
N SER A 56 -8.00 -0.09 6.40
CA SER A 56 -9.00 -0.48 7.40
C SER A 56 -9.25 0.64 8.40
N TYR A 57 -10.46 0.66 8.95
CA TYR A 57 -10.84 1.63 9.97
C TYR A 57 -10.59 1.09 11.38
N LYS A 58 -10.06 1.95 12.24
CA LYS A 58 -9.79 1.69 13.65
C LYS A 58 -10.44 2.76 14.52
N LEU A 59 -10.78 2.40 15.76
CA LEU A 59 -11.18 3.41 16.74
C LEU A 59 -9.96 4.15 17.28
N GLN A 60 -10.05 5.46 17.36
CA GLN A 60 -8.94 6.33 17.74
C GLN A 60 -8.40 6.07 19.16
N GLY A 61 -9.26 5.62 20.10
CA GLY A 61 -8.88 5.40 21.50
C GLY A 61 -7.88 4.27 21.78
N GLY A 62 -7.70 3.32 20.85
CA GLY A 62 -6.76 2.19 21.02
C GLY A 62 -5.32 2.49 20.62
N PHE A 63 -5.08 3.58 19.89
CA PHE A 63 -3.76 3.88 19.32
C PHE A 63 -2.95 4.91 20.11
N SER A 64 -3.59 5.77 20.91
CA SER A 64 -2.89 6.75 21.74
C SER A 64 -1.95 6.11 22.78
N ALA A 65 -2.14 4.82 23.10
CA ALA A 65 -1.28 4.07 24.01
C ALA A 65 0.04 3.59 23.39
N LEU A 66 0.16 3.58 22.05
CA LEU A 66 1.37 3.10 21.36
C LEU A 66 2.45 4.18 21.21
N GLY A 67 2.11 5.46 21.42
CA GLY A 67 3.04 6.59 21.26
C GLY A 67 3.87 6.96 22.50
N SER A 68 3.54 6.45 23.67
CA SER A 68 4.31 6.70 24.89
C SER A 68 4.88 5.39 25.42
N GLY A 69 6.14 5.10 25.08
CA GLY A 69 6.97 3.96 25.50
C GLY A 69 6.69 3.31 26.87
N GLY A 70 5.56 2.65 26.99
CA GLY A 70 5.20 1.80 28.10
C GLY A 70 4.67 0.49 27.52
N GLU A 71 5.17 -0.65 27.99
CA GLU A 71 4.59 -1.96 27.80
C GLU A 71 3.16 -1.99 28.33
N GLY A 72 2.24 -1.36 27.59
CA GLY A 72 0.81 -1.41 27.83
C GLY A 72 0.23 -2.49 26.94
N SER A 73 -0.23 -3.58 27.55
CA SER A 73 -1.13 -4.56 26.97
C SER A 73 -2.10 -3.87 26.02
N LEU A 74 -2.23 -4.40 24.81
CA LEU A 74 -3.34 -4.10 23.90
C LEU A 74 -4.65 -4.63 24.54
N ASP A 75 -5.03 -4.07 25.65
CA ASP A 75 -6.39 -4.22 26.14
C ASP A 75 -7.28 -3.38 25.23
N ASP A 76 -8.02 -4.06 24.38
CA ASP A 76 -9.08 -3.55 23.50
C ASP A 76 -10.13 -2.67 24.22
N ASN A 77 -9.92 -2.37 25.48
CA ASN A 77 -10.92 -1.84 26.43
C ASN A 77 -10.73 -0.37 26.81
N SER A 78 -9.74 0.34 26.28
CA SER A 78 -9.55 1.72 26.68
C SER A 78 -10.03 2.71 25.62
N TYR A 79 -11.11 3.38 25.98
CA TYR A 79 -11.68 4.60 25.41
C TYR A 79 -12.57 4.46 24.18
N ALA A 80 -13.82 4.24 24.49
CA ALA A 80 -14.89 4.81 23.73
C ALA A 80 -15.44 6.03 24.46
N PRO A 81 -15.60 7.21 23.83
CA PRO A 81 -16.19 8.37 24.48
C PRO A 81 -17.64 8.10 24.90
N SER A 82 -18.01 8.58 26.07
CA SER A 82 -19.37 8.46 26.61
C SER A 82 -20.35 9.26 25.76
N GLY A 83 -21.09 8.59 24.91
CA GLY A 83 -22.16 9.20 24.14
C GLY A 83 -22.99 8.14 23.45
N THR A 84 -24.29 8.23 23.62
CA THR A 84 -25.33 7.32 23.15
C THR A 84 -25.46 7.18 21.63
N ASN A 85 -24.42 7.40 20.87
CA ASN A 85 -24.52 7.41 19.42
C ASN A 85 -24.38 6.04 18.81
N LYS A 86 -25.43 5.65 18.11
CA LYS A 86 -25.51 4.45 17.25
C LYS A 86 -24.54 4.47 16.06
N TYR A 87 -23.72 5.49 15.94
CA TYR A 87 -22.88 5.79 14.78
C TYR A 87 -21.42 5.87 15.19
N ILE A 88 -20.55 5.38 14.34
CA ILE A 88 -19.13 5.69 14.43
C ILE A 88 -19.02 7.21 14.18
N ASN A 89 -18.49 7.95 15.15
CA ASN A 89 -18.17 9.35 14.91
C ASN A 89 -16.88 9.40 14.06
N PRO A 90 -16.89 9.97 12.86
CA PRO A 90 -15.67 10.11 12.06
C PRO A 90 -14.53 10.82 12.77
N GLU A 91 -14.84 11.76 13.66
CA GLU A 91 -13.85 12.48 14.48
C GLU A 91 -13.11 11.55 15.47
N ASN A 92 -13.73 10.42 15.83
CA ASN A 92 -13.16 9.44 16.75
C ASN A 92 -12.71 8.15 16.04
N THR A 93 -12.62 8.18 14.71
CA THR A 93 -12.14 7.07 13.91
C THR A 93 -10.85 7.43 13.23
N SER A 94 -10.01 6.45 13.01
CA SER A 94 -8.78 6.57 12.27
C SER A 94 -8.67 5.46 11.24
N MET A 95 -7.76 5.62 10.33
CA MET A 95 -7.47 4.62 9.31
C MET A 95 -6.08 4.06 9.50
N LEU A 96 -5.96 2.76 9.22
CA LEU A 96 -4.70 2.06 9.12
C LEU A 96 -4.49 1.59 7.69
N TYR A 97 -3.37 1.97 7.12
CA TYR A 97 -2.87 1.49 5.84
C TYR A 97 -1.74 0.49 6.10
N ASP A 98 -1.93 -0.75 5.70
CA ASP A 98 -0.85 -1.76 5.66
C ASP A 98 -0.30 -1.81 4.25
N VAL A 99 0.94 -1.39 4.08
CA VAL A 99 1.59 -1.25 2.77
C VAL A 99 2.71 -2.26 2.65
N LYS A 100 2.71 -3.01 1.55
CA LYS A 100 3.77 -3.96 1.20
C LYS A 100 4.21 -3.73 -0.23
N LEU A 101 5.50 -3.73 -0.44
CA LEU A 101 6.13 -3.61 -1.75
C LEU A 101 7.30 -4.58 -1.85
N ARG A 102 7.34 -5.31 -2.96
CA ARG A 102 8.52 -6.07 -3.37
C ARG A 102 8.89 -5.67 -4.79
N MET A 103 10.13 -5.27 -5.00
CA MET A 103 10.63 -5.01 -6.33
C MET A 103 11.93 -5.76 -6.60
N LYS A 104 12.20 -6.03 -7.86
CA LYS A 104 13.44 -6.64 -8.33
C LYS A 104 14.17 -5.72 -9.28
N ILE A 105 15.46 -5.62 -9.09
CA ILE A 105 16.37 -4.93 -10.00
C ILE A 105 16.82 -5.94 -11.06
N LEU A 106 16.49 -5.67 -12.31
CA LEU A 106 16.78 -6.58 -13.41
C LEU A 106 18.11 -6.29 -14.09
N LYS A 107 18.48 -5.00 -14.20
CA LYS A 107 19.72 -4.51 -14.81
C LYS A 107 20.39 -3.51 -13.89
N ASP A 108 21.69 -3.23 -14.10
CA ASP A 108 22.42 -2.24 -13.29
C ASP A 108 21.83 -0.82 -13.44
N SER A 109 21.29 -0.49 -14.61
CA SER A 109 20.55 0.75 -14.86
C SER A 109 19.29 0.88 -13.99
N GLY A 110 18.78 -0.22 -13.43
CA GLY A 110 17.62 -0.26 -12.55
C GLY A 110 17.92 0.15 -11.10
N THR A 111 19.20 0.29 -10.72
CA THR A 111 19.58 0.68 -9.35
C THR A 111 19.08 2.07 -8.97
N LYS A 112 18.84 2.94 -9.93
CA LYS A 112 18.20 4.26 -9.73
C LYS A 112 16.82 4.19 -9.09
N TYR A 113 16.11 3.06 -9.24
CA TYR A 113 14.78 2.84 -8.64
C TYR A 113 14.84 2.33 -7.19
N ALA A 114 16.03 2.15 -6.63
CA ALA A 114 16.23 1.79 -5.23
C ALA A 114 16.01 2.98 -4.27
N THR A 115 15.10 3.86 -4.61
CA THR A 115 14.65 4.99 -3.80
C THR A 115 13.13 4.96 -3.70
N MET A 116 12.61 5.35 -2.55
CA MET A 116 11.16 5.43 -2.30
C MET A 116 10.87 6.68 -1.50
N ASP A 117 9.74 7.30 -1.79
CA ASP A 117 9.25 8.46 -1.07
C ASP A 117 7.85 8.14 -0.50
N ILE A 118 7.67 8.41 0.78
CA ILE A 118 6.37 8.28 1.46
C ILE A 118 5.93 9.67 1.89
N ILE A 119 4.81 10.12 1.36
CA ILE A 119 4.20 11.39 1.74
C ILE A 119 3.20 11.11 2.86
N SER A 120 3.25 11.92 3.91
CA SER A 120 2.35 11.89 5.05
C SER A 120 1.79 13.28 5.33
N PHE A 121 0.56 13.33 5.80
CA PHE A 121 -0.07 14.55 6.26
C PHE A 121 0.33 14.82 7.71
N ASN A 122 0.67 16.06 8.01
CA ASN A 122 1.01 16.47 9.36
C ASN A 122 0.76 17.97 9.49
N ASP A 123 -0.39 18.33 10.06
CA ASP A 123 -0.77 19.73 10.22
C ASP A 123 -0.10 20.31 11.44
N ASP A 124 0.62 21.42 11.27
CA ASP A 124 1.26 22.12 12.40
C ASP A 124 0.25 22.85 13.28
N ASP A 125 -0.88 23.25 12.70
CA ASP A 125 -1.92 23.99 13.39
C ASP A 125 -2.92 23.07 14.14
N ASP A 126 -2.98 21.78 13.75
CA ASP A 126 -3.85 20.77 14.34
C ASP A 126 -3.09 19.45 14.60
N MET A 127 -2.57 19.31 15.80
CA MET A 127 -1.81 18.14 16.22
C MET A 127 -2.62 16.83 16.21
N ASP A 128 -3.95 16.92 16.22
CA ASP A 128 -4.83 15.75 16.15
C ASP A 128 -5.08 15.31 14.70
N CYS A 129 -4.73 16.15 13.71
CA CYS A 129 -4.90 15.87 12.30
C CYS A 129 -3.56 15.51 11.65
N ARG A 130 -3.14 14.25 11.80
CA ARG A 130 -1.83 13.80 11.33
C ARG A 130 -1.80 12.34 10.89
N ASP A 131 -0.78 12.04 10.13
CA ASP A 131 -0.37 10.68 9.79
C ASP A 131 0.87 10.28 10.58
N GLU A 132 0.93 9.02 10.98
CA GLU A 132 2.11 8.44 11.62
C GLU A 132 2.51 7.15 10.92
N ILE A 133 3.81 7.00 10.63
CA ILE A 133 4.36 5.82 9.98
C ILE A 133 4.94 4.90 11.04
N TYR A 134 4.38 3.69 11.14
CA TYR A 134 4.79 2.66 12.07
C TYR A 134 5.38 1.45 11.37
N GLU A 135 6.05 0.60 12.14
CA GLU A 135 6.53 -0.74 11.75
C GLU A 135 7.23 -0.79 10.39
N MET A 136 7.93 0.30 10.04
CA MET A 136 8.66 0.33 8.78
C MET A 136 9.82 -0.67 8.79
N ASN A 137 9.76 -1.61 7.87
CA ASN A 137 10.81 -2.59 7.63
C ASN A 137 11.19 -2.57 6.16
N ILE A 138 12.47 -2.37 5.89
CA ILE A 138 13.02 -2.40 4.53
C ILE A 138 14.21 -3.35 4.52
N MET A 139 14.25 -4.23 3.53
CA MET A 139 15.27 -5.26 3.43
C MET A 139 15.77 -5.39 2.01
N LEU A 140 17.07 -5.32 1.85
CA LEU A 140 17.78 -5.69 0.63
C LEU A 140 18.13 -7.19 0.71
N LEU A 141 17.70 -7.93 -0.29
CA LEU A 141 17.87 -9.36 -0.43
C LEU A 141 18.75 -9.63 -1.64
N ARG A 142 19.86 -10.36 -1.43
CA ARG A 142 20.81 -10.70 -2.49
C ARG A 142 21.15 -12.18 -2.46
N GLN A 143 21.13 -12.81 -3.62
CA GLN A 143 21.59 -14.19 -3.76
C GLN A 143 23.08 -14.21 -4.10
N VAL A 144 23.88 -14.88 -3.26
CA VAL A 144 25.31 -15.04 -3.46
C VAL A 144 25.67 -16.52 -3.26
N ASN A 145 26.19 -17.17 -4.29
CA ASN A 145 26.58 -18.59 -4.27
C ASN A 145 25.43 -19.50 -3.76
N GLY A 146 24.21 -19.28 -4.24
CA GLY A 146 23.01 -20.03 -3.84
C GLY A 146 22.47 -19.72 -2.44
N LYS A 147 23.09 -18.81 -1.70
CA LYS A 147 22.63 -18.38 -0.37
C LYS A 147 22.05 -16.98 -0.41
N ILE A 148 20.94 -16.79 0.29
CA ILE A 148 20.27 -15.48 0.39
C ILE A 148 20.91 -14.70 1.54
N LYS A 149 21.53 -13.58 1.22
CA LYS A 149 21.98 -12.56 2.18
C LYS A 149 20.87 -11.54 2.36
N LYS A 150 20.59 -11.17 3.62
CA LYS A 150 19.57 -10.22 4.02
C LYS A 150 20.22 -9.04 4.74
N LYS A 151 20.00 -7.84 4.25
CA LYS A 151 20.50 -6.59 4.86
C LYS A 151 19.30 -5.71 5.17
N ARG A 152 19.02 -5.46 6.45
CA ARG A 152 18.03 -4.45 6.84
C ARG A 152 18.58 -3.06 6.57
N LEU A 153 17.71 -2.16 6.13
CA LEU A 153 18.07 -0.77 5.93
C LEU A 153 18.27 -0.09 7.29
N SER A 154 19.36 0.64 7.41
CA SER A 154 19.62 1.51 8.56
C SER A 154 18.81 2.80 8.47
N SER A 155 18.40 3.36 9.60
CA SER A 155 17.74 4.66 9.70
C SER A 155 18.56 5.81 9.10
N ALA A 156 19.89 5.66 9.01
CA ALA A 156 20.76 6.64 8.36
C ALA A 156 20.43 6.91 6.87
N TYR A 157 19.72 5.98 6.22
CA TYR A 157 19.28 6.09 4.83
C TYR A 157 17.81 6.52 4.69
N ILE A 158 17.19 6.91 5.80
CA ILE A 158 15.82 7.42 5.88
C ILE A 158 15.90 8.86 6.34
N LYS A 159 15.33 9.78 5.57
CA LYS A 159 15.35 11.20 5.89
C LYS A 159 13.97 11.79 5.71
N ASP A 160 13.48 12.44 6.75
CA ASP A 160 12.23 13.18 6.68
C ASP A 160 12.51 14.63 6.25
N GLU A 161 11.67 15.13 5.36
CA GLU A 161 11.69 16.50 4.87
C GLU A 161 10.29 17.10 4.96
N ARG A 162 10.19 18.33 5.48
CA ARG A 162 8.96 19.10 5.49
C ARG A 162 8.77 19.77 4.14
N ILE A 163 7.65 19.49 3.46
CA ILE A 163 7.33 20.11 2.17
C ILE A 163 6.68 21.47 2.40
N ASP A 164 5.68 21.50 3.26
CA ASP A 164 4.91 22.68 3.63
C ASP A 164 4.29 22.51 5.03
N LYS A 165 3.35 23.36 5.41
CA LYS A 165 2.71 23.30 6.72
C LYS A 165 1.84 22.05 6.94
N HIS A 166 1.49 21.33 5.86
CA HIS A 166 0.57 20.18 5.93
C HIS A 166 1.23 18.87 5.55
N TYR A 167 2.36 18.86 4.85
CA TYR A 167 2.94 17.65 4.30
C TYR A 167 4.40 17.45 4.66
N CYS A 168 4.71 16.21 5.00
CA CYS A 168 6.07 15.71 5.14
C CYS A 168 6.32 14.63 4.10
N ILE A 169 7.56 14.51 3.66
CA ILE A 169 8.02 13.43 2.80
C ILE A 169 9.14 12.66 3.49
N ARG A 170 9.03 11.34 3.51
CA ARG A 170 10.06 10.45 3.98
C ARG A 170 10.81 9.87 2.81
N HIS A 171 12.02 10.35 2.60
CA HIS A 171 12.95 9.85 1.60
C HIS A 171 13.66 8.61 2.09
N ILE A 172 13.62 7.54 1.31
CA ILE A 172 14.26 6.28 1.60
C ILE A 172 15.23 5.98 0.45
N ARG A 173 16.50 5.82 0.76
CA ARG A 173 17.54 5.48 -0.21
C ARG A 173 18.21 4.17 0.19
N ILE A 174 18.18 3.18 -0.69
CA ILE A 174 18.72 1.86 -0.41
C ILE A 174 20.11 1.77 -1.06
N PRO A 175 21.18 1.70 -0.24
CA PRO A 175 22.55 1.71 -0.77
C PRO A 175 22.98 0.33 -1.25
N ASP A 176 24.04 0.31 -2.08
CA ASP A 176 24.73 -0.88 -2.53
C ASP A 176 23.89 -1.87 -3.33
N VAL A 177 22.83 -1.38 -3.97
CA VAL A 177 21.93 -2.20 -4.80
C VAL A 177 22.60 -2.52 -6.14
N MET A 178 22.40 -3.72 -6.65
CA MET A 178 22.89 -4.21 -7.93
C MET A 178 21.86 -5.06 -8.66
N ALA A 179 22.12 -5.35 -9.93
CA ALA A 179 21.26 -6.24 -10.71
C ALA A 179 21.09 -7.61 -10.02
N GLY A 180 19.87 -8.13 -10.04
CA GLY A 180 19.48 -9.38 -9.38
C GLY A 180 18.98 -9.22 -7.95
N ASP A 181 19.20 -8.08 -7.30
CA ASP A 181 18.70 -7.82 -5.95
C ASP A 181 17.18 -7.71 -5.91
N ILE A 182 16.61 -8.12 -4.77
CA ILE A 182 15.21 -7.91 -4.44
C ILE A 182 15.13 -6.99 -3.22
N ILE A 183 14.22 -6.05 -3.29
CA ILE A 183 13.94 -5.09 -2.23
C ILE A 183 12.54 -5.38 -1.70
N ASP A 184 12.45 -5.66 -0.40
CA ASP A 184 11.20 -5.75 0.34
C ASP A 184 11.02 -4.52 1.21
N CYS A 185 9.86 -3.90 1.10
CA CYS A 185 9.42 -2.81 1.97
C CYS A 185 8.04 -3.14 2.52
N GLN A 186 7.87 -2.95 3.83
CA GLN A 186 6.55 -2.93 4.46
C GLN A 186 6.51 -1.86 5.52
N TYR A 187 5.35 -1.22 5.68
CA TYR A 187 5.10 -0.26 6.75
C TYR A 187 3.61 -0.14 7.00
N GLN A 188 3.28 0.39 8.16
CA GLN A 188 1.93 0.80 8.49
C GLN A 188 1.89 2.32 8.55
N LEU A 189 0.82 2.91 7.99
CA LEU A 189 0.54 4.31 8.14
C LEU A 189 -0.81 4.46 8.82
N PHE A 190 -0.79 5.14 9.95
CA PHE A 190 -1.97 5.51 10.69
C PHE A 190 -2.37 6.94 10.33
N SER A 191 -3.64 7.16 10.02
CA SER A 191 -4.17 8.47 9.70
C SER A 191 -5.40 8.78 10.55
N THR A 192 -5.41 9.94 11.16
CA THR A 192 -6.58 10.45 11.89
C THR A 192 -7.65 11.02 10.96
N ARG A 193 -7.34 11.18 9.67
CA ARG A 193 -8.23 11.76 8.64
C ARG A 193 -9.23 10.74 8.10
N SER A 194 -10.16 10.27 8.93
CA SER A 194 -11.06 9.15 8.63
C SER A 194 -12.02 9.37 7.44
N THR A 195 -12.20 10.61 7.02
CA THR A 195 -13.06 10.97 5.89
C THR A 195 -12.30 11.14 4.57
N TYR A 196 -10.98 10.99 4.60
CA TYR A 196 -10.13 11.14 3.43
C TYR A 196 -9.25 9.91 3.24
N ILE A 197 -9.62 9.04 2.31
CA ILE A 197 -8.81 7.88 1.94
C ILE A 197 -7.87 8.32 0.80
N TYR A 198 -6.59 8.11 1.00
CA TYR A 198 -5.59 8.45 0.00
C TYR A 198 -5.74 7.65 -1.29
N ASP A 199 -5.46 8.29 -2.40
CA ASP A 199 -5.40 7.62 -3.70
C ASP A 199 -4.37 6.48 -3.68
N THR A 200 -4.80 5.29 -4.04
CA THR A 200 -3.90 4.15 -4.15
C THR A 200 -3.43 3.98 -5.59
N GLN A 201 -2.18 4.29 -5.81
CA GLN A 201 -1.51 4.12 -7.10
C GLN A 201 -1.31 2.64 -7.39
N LEU A 202 -1.84 2.16 -8.52
CA LEU A 202 -1.66 0.79 -9.02
C LEU A 202 -0.46 0.67 -9.95
N GLN A 203 -0.20 1.71 -10.74
CA GLN A 203 0.89 1.80 -11.73
C GLN A 203 2.08 2.58 -11.16
N GLU A 204 3.29 2.23 -11.58
CA GLU A 204 4.53 2.85 -11.15
C GLU A 204 5.35 3.33 -12.36
N CYS A 205 6.45 4.05 -12.11
CA CYS A 205 7.42 4.41 -13.15
C CYS A 205 8.24 3.21 -13.68
N ILE A 206 8.04 2.03 -13.11
CA ILE A 206 8.54 0.73 -13.57
C ILE A 206 7.37 -0.23 -13.74
N PRO A 207 7.49 -1.30 -14.56
CA PRO A 207 6.43 -2.27 -14.74
C PRO A 207 5.98 -2.91 -13.43
N VAL A 208 4.69 -3.21 -13.32
CA VAL A 208 4.09 -3.83 -12.14
C VAL A 208 3.49 -5.19 -12.51
N LEU A 209 4.00 -6.28 -11.94
CA LEU A 209 3.43 -7.62 -12.15
C LEU A 209 2.11 -7.78 -11.42
N TYR A 210 2.05 -7.35 -10.16
CA TYR A 210 0.83 -7.43 -9.35
C TYR A 210 0.72 -6.24 -8.40
N SER A 211 -0.44 -5.61 -8.42
CA SER A 211 -0.81 -4.56 -7.46
C SER A 211 -2.21 -4.80 -6.94
N LYS A 212 -2.41 -4.57 -5.64
CA LYS A 212 -3.69 -4.78 -4.95
C LYS A 212 -4.01 -3.59 -4.07
N CYS A 213 -5.26 -3.18 -4.10
CA CYS A 213 -5.84 -2.24 -3.14
C CYS A 213 -7.05 -2.92 -2.48
N LYS A 214 -7.01 -3.09 -1.17
CA LYS A 214 -8.15 -3.56 -0.38
C LYS A 214 -8.60 -2.44 0.53
N MET A 215 -9.90 -2.16 0.56
CA MET A 215 -10.47 -1.17 1.47
C MET A 215 -11.63 -1.80 2.22
N GLU A 216 -11.60 -1.74 3.55
CA GLU A 216 -12.71 -2.16 4.40
C GLU A 216 -13.28 -0.94 5.11
N ILE A 217 -14.44 -0.48 4.64
CA ILE A 217 -15.06 0.79 5.00
C ILE A 217 -16.35 0.52 5.77
N PRO A 218 -16.56 1.08 6.98
CA PRO A 218 -17.85 0.99 7.67
C PRO A 218 -18.99 1.48 6.79
N ASN A 219 -20.12 0.77 6.75
CA ASN A 219 -21.22 1.10 5.84
C ASN A 219 -21.92 2.44 6.12
N ILE A 220 -21.62 3.05 7.27
CA ILE A 220 -22.08 4.41 7.61
C ILE A 220 -21.31 5.49 6.85
N LEU A 221 -20.11 5.18 6.36
CA LEU A 221 -19.32 6.05 5.51
C LEU A 221 -19.52 5.61 4.05
N GLN A 222 -20.03 6.51 3.24
CA GLN A 222 -20.29 6.22 1.84
C GLN A 222 -19.27 6.92 0.96
N PHE A 223 -18.47 6.12 0.26
CA PHE A 223 -17.50 6.60 -0.70
C PHE A 223 -17.86 6.19 -2.13
N ASN A 224 -17.57 7.07 -3.08
CA ASN A 224 -17.38 6.69 -4.47
C ASN A 224 -15.99 6.07 -4.60
N ILE A 225 -15.92 4.89 -5.18
CA ILE A 225 -14.65 4.23 -5.48
C ILE A 225 -14.46 4.28 -6.99
N ASN A 226 -13.55 5.13 -7.43
CA ASN A 226 -13.18 5.28 -8.84
C ASN A 226 -11.92 4.45 -9.10
N ARG A 227 -11.95 3.60 -10.10
CA ARG A 227 -10.83 2.74 -10.51
C ARG A 227 -10.61 2.81 -12.00
N PRO A 228 -9.42 2.47 -12.50
CA PRO A 228 -9.20 2.31 -13.94
C PRO A 228 -10.10 1.20 -14.50
N ILE A 229 -10.71 1.46 -15.65
CA ILE A 229 -11.52 0.49 -16.39
C ILE A 229 -10.70 0.00 -17.57
N ILE A 230 -9.80 -0.93 -17.30
CA ILE A 230 -8.93 -1.58 -18.29
C ILE A 230 -8.90 -3.08 -18.01
N ASP A 231 -8.56 -3.89 -19.03
CA ASP A 231 -8.59 -5.36 -18.95
C ASP A 231 -7.68 -5.95 -17.86
N ASN A 232 -6.60 -5.23 -17.53
CA ASN A 232 -5.63 -5.67 -16.53
C ASN A 232 -6.04 -5.32 -15.09
N VAL A 233 -7.20 -4.70 -14.88
CA VAL A 233 -7.70 -4.31 -13.55
C VAL A 233 -9.05 -4.97 -13.29
N THR A 234 -9.10 -5.77 -12.24
CA THR A 234 -10.33 -6.40 -11.74
C THR A 234 -10.75 -5.78 -10.43
N ALA A 235 -12.06 -5.77 -10.16
CA ALA A 235 -12.58 -5.30 -8.89
C ALA A 235 -13.74 -6.17 -8.43
N SER A 236 -13.83 -6.35 -7.12
CA SER A 236 -14.94 -6.99 -6.45
C SER A 236 -15.34 -6.23 -5.20
N ALA A 237 -16.61 -6.34 -4.82
CA ALA A 237 -17.12 -5.79 -3.58
C ALA A 237 -17.88 -6.88 -2.83
N SER A 238 -17.76 -6.88 -1.51
CA SER A 238 -18.47 -7.80 -0.62
C SER A 238 -18.80 -7.11 0.70
N LEU A 239 -19.64 -7.74 1.50
CA LEU A 239 -19.90 -7.28 2.86
C LEU A 239 -18.89 -7.92 3.81
N GLY A 240 -18.42 -7.13 4.74
CA GLY A 240 -17.55 -7.51 5.84
C GLY A 240 -18.15 -7.12 7.19
N THR A 241 -17.33 -7.23 8.22
CA THR A 241 -17.70 -6.84 9.56
C THR A 241 -16.50 -6.26 10.30
N ILE A 242 -16.69 -5.07 10.82
CA ILE A 242 -15.74 -4.39 11.69
C ILE A 242 -16.27 -4.42 13.12
N TYR A 243 -15.40 -4.65 14.08
CA TYR A 243 -15.73 -4.56 15.49
C TYR A 243 -15.38 -3.16 15.99
N VAL A 244 -16.37 -2.50 16.55
CA VAL A 244 -16.26 -1.14 17.08
C VAL A 244 -16.55 -1.23 18.56
N GLY A 245 -15.63 -0.77 19.40
CA GLY A 245 -15.88 -0.65 20.83
C GLY A 245 -17.07 0.29 21.09
N THR A 246 -17.92 -0.01 22.05
CA THR A 246 -19.00 0.88 22.50
C THR A 246 -18.58 1.55 23.81
N PRO A 247 -18.82 2.86 23.96
CA PRO A 247 -18.43 3.60 25.14
C PRO A 247 -19.53 3.59 26.20
N ASN A 248 -19.72 2.50 26.88
CA ASN A 248 -20.48 2.52 28.12
C ASN A 248 -19.65 1.83 29.18
N GLY A 249 -19.36 2.56 30.25
CA GLY A 249 -18.46 2.25 31.33
C GLY A 249 -18.60 0.91 32.07
N ASP A 250 -19.44 0.02 31.61
CA ASP A 250 -19.58 -1.34 32.10
C ASP A 250 -19.30 -2.31 30.95
N TYR A 251 -18.05 -2.84 30.89
CA TYR A 251 -17.62 -3.93 30.01
C TYR A 251 -18.00 -3.75 28.55
N LEU A 252 -17.08 -3.14 27.82
CA LEU A 252 -17.20 -2.87 26.39
C LEU A 252 -17.30 -4.18 25.60
N LEU A 253 -18.49 -4.60 25.28
CA LEU A 253 -18.65 -5.61 24.24
C LEU A 253 -18.46 -4.92 22.88
N PRO A 254 -17.51 -5.37 22.07
CA PRO A 254 -17.30 -4.81 20.75
C PRO A 254 -18.59 -4.93 19.93
N LYS A 255 -19.08 -3.80 19.44
CA LYS A 255 -20.25 -3.79 18.57
C LYS A 255 -19.85 -4.19 17.17
N LYS A 256 -20.56 -5.15 16.61
CA LYS A 256 -20.39 -5.57 15.23
C LYS A 256 -21.05 -4.56 14.28
N VAL A 257 -20.26 -3.99 13.37
CA VAL A 257 -20.74 -3.05 12.34
C VAL A 257 -20.48 -3.65 10.97
N VAL A 258 -21.48 -3.59 10.09
CA VAL A 258 -21.32 -4.02 8.71
C VAL A 258 -20.36 -3.08 7.98
N SER A 259 -19.46 -3.63 7.22
CA SER A 259 -18.54 -2.92 6.36
C SER A 259 -18.74 -3.29 4.89
N ASN A 260 -18.29 -2.39 4.01
CA ASN A 260 -18.12 -2.67 2.59
C ASN A 260 -16.64 -2.98 2.34
N VAL A 261 -16.36 -4.14 1.77
CA VAL A 261 -15.00 -4.57 1.41
C VAL A 261 -14.83 -4.46 -0.10
N PHE A 262 -13.93 -3.60 -0.53
CA PHE A 262 -13.56 -3.45 -1.93
C PHE A 262 -12.18 -4.08 -2.14
N ASN A 263 -12.07 -4.94 -3.15
CA ASN A 263 -10.79 -5.51 -3.59
C ASN A 263 -10.59 -5.12 -5.05
N ILE A 264 -9.49 -4.44 -5.33
CA ILE A 264 -9.10 -4.01 -6.65
C ILE A 264 -7.71 -4.59 -6.91
N GLU A 265 -7.57 -5.36 -7.97
CA GLU A 265 -6.32 -6.01 -8.35
C GLU A 265 -5.93 -5.60 -9.77
N ALA A 266 -4.66 -5.34 -9.95
CA ALA A 266 -4.07 -5.07 -11.25
C ALA A 266 -2.93 -6.04 -11.54
N ARG A 267 -2.80 -6.46 -12.79
CA ARG A 267 -1.76 -7.38 -13.24
C ARG A 267 -1.10 -6.87 -14.51
N ASN A 268 0.20 -7.10 -14.61
CA ASN A 268 0.97 -6.80 -15.81
C ASN A 268 0.76 -5.38 -16.33
N LEU A 269 0.82 -4.40 -15.41
CA LEU A 269 0.74 -2.99 -15.78
C LEU A 269 2.08 -2.52 -16.35
N PRO A 270 2.10 -1.88 -17.52
CA PRO A 270 3.31 -1.26 -18.06
C PRO A 270 3.76 -0.10 -17.15
N ALA A 271 5.03 0.25 -17.25
CA ALA A 271 5.53 1.45 -16.61
C ALA A 271 4.77 2.69 -17.11
N TYR A 272 4.51 3.64 -16.22
CA TYR A 272 4.09 4.97 -16.63
C TYR A 272 5.28 5.67 -17.30
N PRO A 273 5.13 6.24 -18.51
CA PRO A 273 6.26 6.70 -19.33
C PRO A 273 6.91 8.00 -18.84
N GLY A 274 6.38 8.61 -17.79
CA GLY A 274 6.84 9.87 -17.24
C GLY A 274 7.18 9.85 -15.78
N GLU A 275 7.42 11.02 -15.22
CA GLU A 275 7.37 11.22 -13.79
C GLU A 275 5.95 11.11 -13.29
N ILE A 276 5.76 10.32 -12.25
CA ILE A 276 4.49 10.31 -11.55
C ILE A 276 4.49 11.49 -10.58
N ASN A 277 3.74 12.52 -10.91
CA ASN A 277 3.57 13.74 -10.11
C ASN A 277 2.09 13.98 -9.79
N LEU A 278 1.80 14.97 -8.97
CA LEU A 278 0.44 15.29 -8.55
C LEU A 278 -0.49 15.63 -9.74
N GLN A 279 0.06 16.26 -10.78
CA GLN A 279 -0.74 16.68 -11.94
C GLN A 279 -1.21 15.49 -12.76
N ASN A 280 -0.32 14.54 -13.11
CA ASN A 280 -0.71 13.36 -13.89
C ASN A 280 -1.46 12.32 -13.07
N LEU A 281 -1.29 12.30 -11.75
CA LEU A 281 -2.22 11.59 -10.88
C LEU A 281 -3.62 12.23 -10.95
N ALA A 282 -3.72 13.55 -10.79
CA ALA A 282 -5.01 14.25 -10.80
C ALA A 282 -5.74 14.13 -12.14
N SER A 283 -5.02 14.18 -13.28
CA SER A 283 -5.62 14.04 -14.61
C SER A 283 -6.14 12.64 -14.93
N GLY A 284 -5.74 11.60 -14.15
CA GLY A 284 -6.11 10.22 -14.40
C GLY A 284 -5.21 9.49 -15.41
N GLU A 285 -4.12 10.09 -15.82
CA GLU A 285 -3.12 9.47 -16.69
C GLU A 285 -2.44 8.27 -16.03
N VAL A 286 -2.23 8.36 -14.71
CA VAL A 286 -1.69 7.26 -13.90
C VAL A 286 -2.84 6.40 -13.36
N HIS A 287 -2.73 5.09 -13.50
CA HIS A 287 -3.75 4.17 -13.00
C HIS A 287 -3.73 4.10 -11.47
N CYS A 288 -4.74 4.68 -10.84
CA CYS A 288 -4.92 4.67 -9.39
C CYS A 288 -6.37 4.41 -9.00
N VAL A 289 -6.55 3.92 -7.76
CA VAL A 289 -7.86 3.85 -7.10
C VAL A 289 -8.06 5.14 -6.34
N ARG A 290 -9.16 5.84 -6.63
CA ARG A 290 -9.53 7.09 -6.00
C ARG A 290 -10.80 6.93 -5.20
N THR A 291 -10.89 7.69 -4.14
CA THR A 291 -12.07 7.69 -3.29
C THR A 291 -12.58 9.11 -3.09
N GLU A 292 -13.88 9.23 -3.05
CA GLU A 292 -14.56 10.48 -2.78
C GLU A 292 -15.71 10.22 -1.80
N LEU A 293 -15.75 10.94 -0.70
CA LEU A 293 -16.83 10.82 0.27
C LEU A 293 -18.13 11.37 -0.33
N LYS A 294 -19.15 10.51 -0.42
CA LYS A 294 -20.48 10.85 -0.98
C LYS A 294 -21.35 11.64 -0.05
N ASP A 295 -21.30 11.31 1.23
CA ASP A 295 -22.27 11.77 2.21
C ASP A 295 -21.75 13.01 2.93
N LYS A 296 -22.47 14.12 2.71
CA LYS A 296 -22.26 15.41 3.35
C LYS A 296 -22.93 15.52 4.73
N ARG A 297 -23.38 14.42 5.33
CA ARG A 297 -24.02 14.46 6.66
C ARG A 297 -23.12 15.00 7.74
N TYR A 298 -21.83 15.02 7.45
CA TYR A 298 -20.84 15.66 8.31
C TYR A 298 -20.28 16.86 7.55
N ASP A 299 -20.47 18.06 8.07
CA ASP A 299 -19.94 19.32 7.51
C ASP A 299 -18.40 19.43 7.52
N VAL A 300 -17.73 18.30 7.40
CA VAL A 300 -16.29 18.26 7.20
C VAL A 300 -16.05 18.68 5.76
N LYS A 301 -15.65 19.92 5.56
CA LYS A 301 -15.12 20.35 4.27
C LYS A 301 -13.98 19.42 3.90
N PRO A 302 -14.08 18.62 2.82
CA PRO A 302 -12.92 17.86 2.38
C PRO A 302 -11.82 18.90 2.09
N ASP A 303 -10.70 18.75 2.76
CA ASP A 303 -9.50 19.48 2.37
C ASP A 303 -9.07 18.92 1.02
N VAL A 304 -9.50 19.60 -0.05
CA VAL A 304 -9.24 19.22 -1.44
C VAL A 304 -7.87 19.65 -1.94
N SER A 305 -6.94 19.93 -1.04
CA SER A 305 -5.56 20.24 -1.41
C SER A 305 -4.82 18.98 -1.88
N GLY A 306 -5.14 18.54 -3.07
CA GLY A 306 -4.36 17.64 -3.91
C GLY A 306 -4.33 16.16 -3.51
N PRO A 307 -4.19 15.25 -4.50
CA PRO A 307 -3.98 13.83 -4.25
C PRO A 307 -2.60 13.62 -3.62
N VAL A 308 -2.58 13.05 -2.44
CA VAL A 308 -1.35 12.73 -1.73
C VAL A 308 -1.01 11.26 -1.93
N ARG A 309 0.22 11.00 -2.30
CA ARG A 309 0.75 9.65 -2.51
C ARG A 309 1.28 9.10 -1.21
N HIS A 310 1.07 7.81 -0.96
CA HIS A 310 1.72 7.14 0.14
C HIS A 310 3.10 6.63 -0.17
N LEU A 311 3.26 6.01 -1.32
CA LEU A 311 4.53 5.40 -1.73
C LEU A 311 4.78 5.67 -3.19
N VAL A 312 5.93 6.24 -3.49
CA VAL A 312 6.44 6.44 -4.84
C VAL A 312 7.78 5.76 -4.95
N ILE A 313 7.96 4.95 -6.00
CA ILE A 313 9.27 4.42 -6.34
C ILE A 313 10.05 5.55 -7.01
N GLY A 314 11.17 5.91 -6.41
CA GLY A 314 12.04 6.99 -6.89
C GLY A 314 12.76 6.65 -8.21
N ARG A 315 13.37 7.66 -8.78
CA ARG A 315 14.27 7.57 -9.95
C ARG A 315 15.72 7.54 -9.53
#